data_e5041ee36b23fc298db2492b7dbe949e
#
_entry.id   e5041ee36b23fc298db2492b7dbe949e
#
_cell.length_a   1.000
_cell.length_b   1.000
_cell.length_c   1.000
_cell.angle_alpha   90.00
_cell.angle_beta   90.00
_cell.angle_gamma   90.00
#
_symmetry.space_group_name_H-M   'P 1'
#
loop_
_entity.id
_entity.type
_entity.pdbx_description
1 polymer ?
#
loop_
_entity_poly.entity_id
_entity_poly.type
_entity_poly.pdbx_seq_one_letter_code
_entity_poly.pdbx_strand_id
1 'polypeptide(L)'
;IVLPSTIDVLFDTYYSLAPEISKAIDTAALYAVSAIELKSNRKTLSLVASFLAMETMINLEYRDYKPEKCLECGQLRFSIARKFREYLLKYIGDTANNKKKFNDYYSLRSKIIHTGEHLKTELLFNDLPRCVKEEEYLTRLEILQMGKLAITNWLLKNQ
;
A
#
# COMPACT_ATOMS: atom_id res chain seq x y z
N ILE A 1 -15.04 -0.72 23.04
CA ILE A 1 -14.25 -0.27 21.89
C ILE A 1 -14.19 1.23 21.98
N VAL A 2 -12.98 1.81 22.05
CA VAL A 2 -12.79 3.25 21.99
C VAL A 2 -12.59 3.63 20.52
N LEU A 3 -13.50 4.43 19.97
CA LEU A 3 -13.37 4.96 18.62
C LEU A 3 -12.46 6.20 18.63
N PRO A 4 -11.61 6.38 17.61
CA PRO A 4 -10.82 7.61 17.48
C PRO A 4 -11.72 8.84 17.36
N SER A 5 -11.36 9.96 17.98
CA SER A 5 -12.11 11.22 17.89
C SER A 5 -12.22 11.78 16.46
N THR A 6 -11.37 11.29 15.55
CA THR A 6 -11.36 11.67 14.13
C THR A 6 -12.33 10.87 13.26
N ILE A 7 -13.10 9.93 13.86
CA ILE A 7 -13.95 9.03 13.07
C ILE A 7 -15.07 9.78 12.35
N ASP A 8 -15.67 10.76 13.02
CA ASP A 8 -16.74 11.57 12.43
C ASP A 8 -16.22 12.37 11.23
N VAL A 9 -15.02 12.95 11.38
CA VAL A 9 -14.36 13.70 10.30
C VAL A 9 -14.08 12.78 9.09
N LEU A 10 -13.68 11.53 9.32
CA LEU A 10 -13.44 10.57 8.25
C LEU A 10 -14.73 10.22 7.50
N PHE A 11 -15.83 10.01 8.21
CA PHE A 11 -17.13 9.75 7.59
C PHE A 11 -17.66 10.97 6.84
N ASP A 12 -17.62 12.15 7.44
CA ASP A 12 -18.07 13.39 6.79
C ASP A 12 -17.28 13.63 5.50
N THR A 13 -15.95 13.46 5.55
CA THR A 13 -15.09 13.57 4.36
C THR A 13 -15.51 12.53 3.31
N TYR A 14 -15.62 11.26 3.70
CA TYR A 14 -15.99 10.19 2.76
C TYR A 14 -17.33 10.45 2.08
N TYR A 15 -18.36 10.83 2.82
CA TYR A 15 -19.69 11.08 2.27
C TYR A 15 -19.80 12.38 1.44
N SER A 16 -18.83 13.28 1.56
CA SER A 16 -18.73 14.48 0.72
C SER A 16 -18.04 14.26 -0.63
N LEU A 17 -17.39 13.10 -0.82
CA LEU A 17 -16.62 12.80 -2.03
C LEU A 17 -17.50 12.52 -3.25
N ALA A 18 -16.97 12.87 -4.42
CA ALA A 18 -17.57 12.46 -5.69
C ALA A 18 -17.61 10.92 -5.81
N PRO A 19 -18.63 10.34 -6.49
CA PRO A 19 -18.83 8.90 -6.58
C PRO A 19 -17.62 8.11 -7.11
N GLU A 20 -16.86 8.69 -8.03
CA GLU A 20 -15.67 8.05 -8.60
C GLU A 20 -14.54 7.94 -7.58
N ILE A 21 -14.44 8.91 -6.69
CA ILE A 21 -13.43 8.96 -5.63
C ILE A 21 -13.81 7.97 -4.52
N SER A 22 -15.05 8.01 -4.03
CA SER A 22 -15.51 7.09 -3.00
C SER A 22 -15.41 5.64 -3.47
N LYS A 23 -15.73 5.33 -4.74
CA LYS A 23 -15.52 3.99 -5.31
C LYS A 23 -14.07 3.51 -5.26
N ALA A 24 -13.11 4.40 -5.50
CA ALA A 24 -11.68 4.03 -5.39
C ALA A 24 -11.29 3.75 -3.94
N ILE A 25 -11.80 4.54 -2.99
CA ILE A 25 -11.58 4.33 -1.55
C ILE A 25 -12.22 3.01 -1.09
N ASP A 26 -13.46 2.72 -1.52
CA ASP A 26 -14.13 1.44 -1.22
C ASP A 26 -13.30 0.27 -1.74
N THR A 27 -12.79 0.37 -2.95
CA THR A 27 -11.94 -0.66 -3.55
C THR A 27 -10.66 -0.86 -2.73
N ALA A 28 -9.99 0.23 -2.32
CA ALA A 28 -8.80 0.15 -1.48
C ALA A 28 -9.12 -0.45 -0.10
N ALA A 29 -10.26 -0.07 0.50
CA ALA A 29 -10.72 -0.61 1.78
C ALA A 29 -11.03 -2.12 1.69
N LEU A 30 -11.69 -2.58 0.62
CA LEU A 30 -11.95 -3.99 0.36
C LEU A 30 -10.66 -4.80 0.24
N TYR A 31 -9.64 -4.29 -0.45
CA TYR A 31 -8.33 -4.94 -0.48
C TYR A 31 -7.66 -4.97 0.89
N ALA A 32 -7.77 -3.91 1.70
CA ALA A 32 -7.24 -3.91 3.06
C ALA A 32 -7.95 -4.93 3.97
N VAL A 33 -9.27 -5.09 3.84
CA VAL A 33 -10.05 -6.13 4.53
C VAL A 33 -9.60 -7.52 4.08
N SER A 34 -9.49 -7.76 2.77
CA SER A 34 -9.00 -9.03 2.22
C SER A 34 -7.59 -9.37 2.73
N ALA A 35 -6.72 -8.37 2.85
CA ALA A 35 -5.39 -8.58 3.43
C ALA A 35 -5.45 -9.05 4.89
N ILE A 36 -6.39 -8.54 5.68
CA ILE A 36 -6.61 -8.96 7.07
C ILE A 36 -7.14 -10.41 7.12
N GLU A 37 -8.11 -10.74 6.29
CA GLU A 37 -8.73 -12.07 6.25
C GLU A 37 -7.73 -13.15 5.82
N LEU A 38 -6.89 -12.84 4.84
CA LEU A 38 -5.90 -13.78 4.28
C LEU A 38 -4.63 -13.93 5.13
N LYS A 39 -4.39 -13.05 6.10
CA LYS A 39 -3.09 -12.91 6.80
C LYS A 39 -2.54 -14.20 7.44
N SER A 40 -3.42 -15.10 7.86
CA SER A 40 -3.05 -16.34 8.55
C SER A 40 -2.87 -17.51 7.59
N ASN A 41 -3.70 -17.61 6.57
CA ASN A 41 -3.83 -18.80 5.73
C ASN A 41 -3.21 -18.64 4.33
N ARG A 42 -3.09 -17.41 3.85
CA ARG A 42 -2.57 -17.07 2.51
C ARG A 42 -1.69 -15.84 2.59
N LYS A 43 -0.51 -16.02 3.18
CA LYS A 43 0.38 -14.92 3.57
C LYS A 43 0.83 -14.05 2.39
N THR A 44 1.20 -14.66 1.28
CA THR A 44 1.60 -13.95 0.04
C THR A 44 0.43 -13.19 -0.54
N LEU A 45 -0.77 -13.79 -0.61
CA LEU A 45 -1.96 -13.11 -1.12
C LEU A 45 -2.41 -11.96 -0.19
N SER A 46 -2.25 -12.11 1.13
CA SER A 46 -2.47 -11.03 2.09
C SER A 46 -1.56 -9.84 1.81
N LEU A 47 -0.29 -10.10 1.51
CA LEU A 47 0.69 -9.06 1.17
C LEU A 47 0.34 -8.41 -0.18
N VAL A 48 -0.04 -9.20 -1.19
CA VAL A 48 -0.51 -8.70 -2.49
C VAL A 48 -1.73 -7.79 -2.31
N ALA A 49 -2.71 -8.22 -1.52
CA ALA A 49 -3.90 -7.41 -1.25
C ALA A 49 -3.54 -6.08 -0.55
N SER A 50 -2.57 -6.08 0.37
CA SER A 50 -2.07 -4.84 1.00
C SER A 50 -1.45 -3.90 -0.03
N PHE A 51 -0.69 -4.41 -0.99
CA PHE A 51 -0.14 -3.60 -2.08
C PHE A 51 -1.22 -3.07 -3.02
N LEU A 52 -2.23 -3.89 -3.36
CA LEU A 52 -3.35 -3.46 -4.20
C LEU A 52 -4.16 -2.34 -3.55
N ALA A 53 -4.37 -2.39 -2.23
CA ALA A 53 -4.99 -1.30 -1.48
C ALA A 53 -4.21 0.02 -1.66
N MET A 54 -2.89 0.00 -1.48
CA MET A 54 -2.04 1.18 -1.67
C MET A 54 -2.02 1.65 -3.13
N GLU A 55 -1.89 0.73 -4.10
CA GLU A 55 -1.84 1.08 -5.52
C GLU A 55 -3.16 1.70 -6.02
N THR A 56 -4.29 1.26 -5.49
CA THR A 56 -5.59 1.89 -5.77
C THR A 56 -5.60 3.35 -5.31
N MET A 57 -5.09 3.64 -4.13
CA MET A 57 -4.97 5.01 -3.63
C MET A 57 -3.93 5.84 -4.39
N ILE A 58 -2.83 5.23 -4.82
CA ILE A 58 -1.81 5.88 -5.67
C ILE A 58 -2.43 6.25 -7.03
N ASN A 59 -3.19 5.35 -7.63
CA ASN A 59 -3.86 5.63 -8.89
C ASN A 59 -4.89 6.75 -8.75
N LEU A 60 -5.60 6.81 -7.62
CA LEU A 60 -6.51 7.91 -7.30
C LEU A 60 -5.76 9.24 -7.15
N GLU A 61 -4.66 9.27 -6.39
CA GLU A 61 -3.85 10.47 -6.15
C GLU A 61 -3.26 11.05 -7.43
N TYR A 62 -2.81 10.17 -8.32
CA TYR A 62 -2.12 10.57 -9.56
C TYR A 62 -3.01 10.43 -10.81
N ARG A 63 -4.35 10.42 -10.65
CA ARG A 63 -5.29 10.22 -11.77
C ARG A 63 -5.14 11.27 -12.88
N ASP A 64 -4.86 12.51 -12.51
CA ASP A 64 -4.72 13.64 -13.44
C ASP A 64 -3.27 13.88 -13.89
N TYR A 65 -2.35 13.02 -13.41
CA TYR A 65 -0.92 13.16 -13.73
C TYR A 65 -0.63 12.73 -15.16
N LYS A 66 -0.16 13.66 -15.96
CA LYS A 66 0.36 13.39 -17.32
C LYS A 66 1.85 13.06 -17.24
N PRO A 67 2.28 11.86 -17.66
CA PRO A 67 3.69 11.50 -17.61
C PRO A 67 4.52 12.39 -18.56
N GLU A 68 5.64 12.88 -18.05
CA GLU A 68 6.60 13.63 -18.86
C GLU A 68 7.32 12.70 -19.84
N LYS A 69 7.59 13.20 -21.04
CA LYS A 69 8.46 12.50 -22.00
C LYS A 69 9.92 12.76 -21.65
N CYS A 70 10.75 11.73 -21.77
CA CYS A 70 12.18 11.90 -21.71
C CYS A 70 12.63 12.76 -22.90
N LEU A 71 13.37 13.83 -22.66
CA LEU A 71 13.86 14.74 -23.71
C LEU A 71 14.86 14.05 -24.65
N GLU A 72 15.57 13.02 -24.15
CA GLU A 72 16.61 12.34 -24.92
C GLU A 72 16.06 11.17 -25.77
N CYS A 73 15.14 10.37 -25.24
CA CYS A 73 14.65 9.15 -25.93
C CYS A 73 13.15 9.17 -26.25
N GLY A 74 12.42 10.22 -25.86
CA GLY A 74 10.99 10.36 -26.11
C GLY A 74 10.09 9.41 -25.31
N GLN A 75 10.64 8.51 -24.51
CA GLN A 75 9.86 7.57 -23.71
C GLN A 75 9.17 8.28 -22.55
N LEU A 76 7.97 7.82 -22.21
CA LEU A 76 7.24 8.32 -21.05
C LEU A 76 7.99 7.98 -19.77
N ARG A 77 8.33 8.99 -18.98
CA ARG A 77 8.93 8.83 -17.64
C ARG A 77 7.88 8.41 -16.64
N PHE A 78 7.27 7.25 -16.85
CA PHE A 78 6.25 6.70 -15.97
C PHE A 78 6.92 5.79 -14.95
N SER A 79 7.28 6.33 -13.82
CA SER A 79 7.85 5.54 -12.73
C SER A 79 6.79 5.22 -11.67
N ILE A 80 6.16 4.04 -11.77
CA ILE A 80 5.25 3.52 -10.73
C ILE A 80 5.97 3.48 -9.37
N ALA A 81 7.24 3.09 -9.36
CA ALA A 81 8.08 3.08 -8.17
C ALA A 81 8.22 4.47 -7.53
N ARG A 82 8.35 5.51 -8.34
CA ARG A 82 8.42 6.89 -7.87
C ARG A 82 7.09 7.32 -7.24
N LYS A 83 5.96 7.09 -7.91
CA LYS A 83 4.63 7.41 -7.38
C LYS A 83 4.34 6.68 -6.07
N PHE A 84 4.70 5.40 -5.99
CA PHE A 84 4.57 4.59 -4.77
C PHE A 84 5.31 5.25 -3.60
N ARG A 85 6.58 5.62 -3.80
CA ARG A 85 7.38 6.29 -2.75
C ARG A 85 6.81 7.65 -2.37
N GLU A 86 6.56 8.51 -3.35
CA GLU A 86 6.06 9.86 -3.12
C GLU A 86 4.73 9.85 -2.37
N TYR A 87 3.83 8.95 -2.74
CA TYR A 87 2.56 8.76 -2.04
C TYR A 87 2.76 8.36 -0.57
N LEU A 88 3.59 7.36 -0.30
CA LEU A 88 3.84 6.92 1.07
C LEU A 88 4.59 7.98 1.89
N LEU A 89 5.55 8.70 1.29
CA LEU A 89 6.22 9.81 1.98
C LEU A 89 5.22 10.93 2.32
N LYS A 90 4.28 11.22 1.44
CA LYS A 90 3.26 12.25 1.66
C LYS A 90 2.29 11.89 2.79
N TYR A 91 1.87 10.61 2.88
CA TYR A 91 0.80 10.19 3.78
C TYR A 91 1.27 9.45 5.03
N ILE A 92 2.50 8.90 5.05
CA ILE A 92 3.06 8.20 6.21
C ILE A 92 4.15 9.03 6.89
N GLY A 93 5.01 9.68 6.11
CA GLY A 93 6.06 10.56 6.64
C GLY A 93 7.34 10.54 5.83
N ASP A 94 7.93 11.71 5.64
CA ASP A 94 9.18 11.92 4.89
C ASP A 94 10.38 11.88 5.84
N THR A 95 10.93 10.69 6.02
CA THR A 95 12.19 10.48 6.74
C THR A 95 13.17 9.69 5.87
N ALA A 96 14.48 9.81 6.14
CA ALA A 96 15.51 9.04 5.43
C ALA A 96 15.29 7.53 5.57
N ASN A 97 14.85 7.07 6.75
CA ASN A 97 14.52 5.67 7.00
C ASN A 97 13.33 5.20 6.15
N ASN A 98 12.27 6.01 6.09
CA ASN A 98 11.08 5.69 5.29
C ASN A 98 11.40 5.63 3.79
N LYS A 99 12.26 6.54 3.28
CA LYS A 99 12.72 6.49 1.88
C LYS A 99 13.35 5.15 1.50
N LYS A 100 14.26 4.65 2.34
CA LYS A 100 14.88 3.34 2.16
C LYS A 100 13.84 2.22 2.24
N LYS A 101 13.05 2.20 3.29
CA LYS A 101 12.04 1.18 3.56
C LYS A 101 11.02 1.08 2.42
N PHE A 102 10.51 2.19 1.90
CA PHE A 102 9.54 2.17 0.80
C PHE A 102 10.13 1.68 -0.52
N ASN A 103 11.44 1.87 -0.75
CA ASN A 103 12.15 1.23 -1.87
C ASN A 103 12.19 -0.30 -1.70
N ASP A 104 12.52 -0.77 -0.50
CA ASP A 104 12.60 -2.21 -0.20
C ASP A 104 11.22 -2.87 -0.36
N TYR A 105 10.15 -2.21 0.09
CA TYR A 105 8.79 -2.70 -0.09
C TYR A 105 8.33 -2.71 -1.55
N TYR A 106 8.68 -1.68 -2.32
CA TYR A 106 8.40 -1.70 -3.75
C TYR A 106 9.15 -2.83 -4.46
N SER A 107 10.39 -3.09 -4.07
CA SER A 107 11.19 -4.21 -4.60
C SER A 107 10.57 -5.57 -4.25
N LEU A 108 10.08 -5.74 -3.02
CA LEU A 108 9.34 -6.94 -2.60
C LEU A 108 8.05 -7.12 -3.40
N ARG A 109 7.28 -6.05 -3.56
CA ARG A 109 6.08 -6.04 -4.42
C ARG A 109 6.41 -6.47 -5.84
N SER A 110 7.46 -5.91 -6.42
CA SER A 110 7.88 -6.20 -7.79
C SER A 110 8.23 -7.67 -7.97
N LYS A 111 8.99 -8.26 -7.05
CA LYS A 111 9.30 -9.68 -7.07
C LYS A 111 8.04 -10.54 -7.05
N ILE A 112 7.17 -10.35 -6.08
CA ILE A 112 5.96 -11.16 -5.91
C ILE A 112 5.07 -11.07 -7.15
N ILE A 113 4.79 -9.87 -7.65
CA ILE A 113 3.84 -9.66 -8.74
C ILE A 113 4.41 -10.11 -10.10
N HIS A 114 5.70 -9.86 -10.36
CA HIS A 114 6.27 -10.13 -11.70
C HIS A 114 6.93 -11.50 -11.82
N THR A 115 7.44 -12.06 -10.73
CA THR A 115 8.10 -13.37 -10.76
C THR A 115 7.25 -14.50 -10.17
N GLY A 116 6.12 -14.18 -9.54
CA GLY A 116 5.31 -15.16 -8.82
C GLY A 116 5.99 -15.70 -7.56
N GLU A 117 6.99 -14.99 -7.02
CA GLU A 117 7.69 -15.41 -5.81
C GLU A 117 6.74 -15.43 -4.61
N HIS A 118 6.76 -16.51 -3.88
CA HIS A 118 6.02 -16.66 -2.64
C HIS A 118 6.87 -16.30 -1.42
N LEU A 119 6.22 -15.91 -0.35
CA LEU A 119 6.88 -15.76 0.94
C LEU A 119 7.43 -17.11 1.42
N LYS A 120 8.61 -17.12 1.99
CA LYS A 120 9.27 -18.34 2.49
C LYS A 120 8.41 -19.05 3.52
N THR A 121 7.76 -18.28 4.41
CA THR A 121 6.87 -18.83 5.44
C THR A 121 5.60 -19.48 4.90
N GLU A 122 5.28 -19.33 3.62
CA GLU A 122 4.16 -20.00 2.97
C GLU A 122 4.58 -21.31 2.32
N LEU A 123 5.79 -21.40 1.79
CA LEU A 123 6.30 -22.56 1.06
C LEU A 123 7.03 -23.56 1.96
N LEU A 124 7.84 -23.08 2.92
CA LEU A 124 8.77 -23.88 3.71
C LEU A 124 8.39 -23.91 5.18
N PHE A 125 7.18 -24.27 5.46
CA PHE A 125 6.46 -24.02 6.70
C PHE A 125 7.21 -24.36 8.02
N ASN A 126 8.00 -25.45 8.11
CA ASN A 126 8.59 -25.87 9.38
C ASN A 126 10.09 -25.64 9.51
N ASP A 127 10.82 -25.53 8.41
CA ASP A 127 12.29 -25.58 8.40
C ASP A 127 12.96 -24.20 8.47
N LEU A 128 12.16 -23.11 8.54
CA LEU A 128 12.73 -21.76 8.61
C LEU A 128 13.12 -21.39 10.03
N PRO A 129 14.27 -20.73 10.21
CA PRO A 129 14.66 -20.11 11.48
C PRO A 129 13.57 -19.16 11.99
N ARG A 130 13.42 -19.09 13.31
CA ARG A 130 12.43 -18.24 13.96
C ARG A 130 12.58 -16.77 13.54
N CYS A 131 13.82 -16.27 13.44
CA CYS A 131 14.10 -14.90 13.02
C CYS A 131 13.52 -14.58 11.63
N VAL A 132 13.62 -15.49 10.66
CA VAL A 132 13.06 -15.31 9.31
C VAL A 132 11.53 -15.25 9.36
N LYS A 133 10.90 -16.10 10.19
CA LYS A 133 9.45 -16.10 10.36
C LYS A 133 8.95 -14.78 10.98
N GLU A 134 9.65 -14.30 12.00
CA GLU A 134 9.34 -13.04 12.67
C GLU A 134 9.54 -11.84 11.73
N GLU A 135 10.63 -11.79 10.98
CA GLU A 135 10.91 -10.73 10.03
C GLU A 135 9.83 -10.64 8.93
N GLU A 136 9.48 -11.75 8.30
CA GLU A 136 8.39 -11.77 7.30
C GLU A 136 7.05 -11.37 7.92
N TYR A 137 6.74 -11.83 9.13
CA TYR A 137 5.52 -11.46 9.83
C TYR A 137 5.45 -9.96 10.10
N LEU A 138 6.51 -9.38 10.65
CA LEU A 138 6.58 -7.95 10.95
C LEU A 138 6.50 -7.10 9.68
N THR A 139 7.20 -7.51 8.62
CA THR A 139 7.15 -6.82 7.32
C THR A 139 5.73 -6.79 6.75
N ARG A 140 5.03 -7.92 6.77
CA ARG A 140 3.63 -7.98 6.31
C ARG A 140 2.70 -7.12 7.15
N LEU A 141 2.85 -7.19 8.47
CA LEU A 141 2.05 -6.41 9.40
C LEU A 141 2.28 -4.91 9.17
N GLU A 142 3.51 -4.50 9.00
CA GLU A 142 3.87 -3.11 8.75
C GLU A 142 3.30 -2.59 7.42
N ILE A 143 3.43 -3.36 6.33
CA ILE A 143 2.88 -3.00 5.03
C ILE A 143 1.34 -2.87 5.11
N LEU A 144 0.67 -3.78 5.80
CA LEU A 144 -0.78 -3.69 6.02
C LEU A 144 -1.16 -2.43 6.80
N GLN A 145 -0.46 -2.12 7.89
CA GLN A 145 -0.73 -0.93 8.68
C GLN A 145 -0.47 0.36 7.90
N MET A 146 0.60 0.39 7.11
CA MET A 146 0.88 1.54 6.24
C MET A 146 -0.22 1.75 5.20
N GLY A 147 -0.73 0.69 4.58
CA GLY A 147 -1.86 0.79 3.66
C GLY A 147 -3.09 1.41 4.32
N LYS A 148 -3.45 0.97 5.50
CA LYS A 148 -4.56 1.52 6.29
C LYS A 148 -4.35 2.99 6.63
N LEU A 149 -3.15 3.32 7.15
CA LEU A 149 -2.80 4.70 7.50
C LEU A 149 -2.81 5.62 6.28
N ALA A 150 -2.32 5.15 5.15
CA ALA A 150 -2.29 5.94 3.93
C ALA A 150 -3.71 6.28 3.43
N ILE A 151 -4.66 5.33 3.50
CA ILE A 151 -6.08 5.59 3.19
C ILE A 151 -6.67 6.60 4.16
N THR A 152 -6.50 6.38 5.46
CA THR A 152 -7.02 7.28 6.51
C THR A 152 -6.44 8.69 6.39
N ASN A 153 -5.13 8.81 6.23
CA ASN A 153 -4.46 10.10 6.11
C ASN A 153 -4.78 10.82 4.79
N TRP A 154 -5.08 10.07 3.73
CA TRP A 154 -5.59 10.64 2.49
C TRP A 154 -6.95 11.32 2.71
N LEU A 155 -7.89 10.63 3.37
CA LEU A 155 -9.20 11.19 3.72
C LEU A 155 -9.06 12.44 4.60
N LEU A 156 -8.21 12.40 5.63
CA LEU A 156 -7.99 13.54 6.53
C LEU A 156 -7.36 14.76 5.85
N LYS A 157 -6.63 14.58 4.75
CA LYS A 157 -5.97 15.67 4.02
C LYS A 157 -6.79 16.22 2.85
N ASN A 158 -7.87 15.55 2.46
CA ASN A 158 -8.71 15.92 1.32
C ASN A 158 -10.15 16.25 1.76
N GLN A 159 -10.25 16.93 2.89
CA GLN A 159 -11.50 17.47 3.46
C GLN A 159 -12.08 18.59 2.60
#